data_3479b354137f3149764d22db8cdb910a
#
_entry.id   3479b354137f3149764d22db8cdb910a
#
_cell.length_a   1.000
_cell.length_b   1.000
_cell.length_c   1.000
_cell.angle_alpha   90.00
_cell.angle_beta   90.00
_cell.angle_gamma   90.00
#
_symmetry.space_group_name_H-M   'P 1'
#
loop_
_entity.id
_entity.type
_entity.pdbx_description
1 polymer ?
#
loop_
_entity_poly.entity_id
_entity_poly.type
_entity_poly.pdbx_seq_one_letter_code
_entity_poly.pdbx_strand_id
1 'polypeptide(L)'
;MESYHIFNARIVNENRIFEGEVFISGGLIKKINEGKNSKTPAGYTAIDAKGKYLLPGVIDDQVHFRQPGMEEKATIYTESRAAVAGGVTSFMDLSNTKPPTLTQELLEDKYKIASKDSLANYSFYMGVSNDNIEEVLKTPLDTVCGVKIFLGSSTGNLLVDNHKTIEKLFAETPHIIAAHCEDEETIIRNTESFKNFFGDEISASVHPAIRSAEACFKSSSYAVALARKKKTRLHVFHVSTAKELELFDAGMPLEKKRITAEVCVHHLWFTNDYYRTHDNLVKWNPAIKTAEDRKGLRDGLKAGLLDVVATDHAPHLLAEKMKPYFDAPSGGPMVQHSLQAMIAMSESGLWSLADVVNYMCHKPAILFNVSKRGFIREGYYADLVLVDTSKKYKIT
;
A
#
# COMPACT_ATOMS: atom_id res chain seq x y z
N MET A 1 -15.15 -8.97 -28.47
CA MET A 1 -14.14 -8.64 -27.42
C MET A 1 -12.93 -8.05 -28.11
N GLU A 2 -12.40 -6.97 -27.59
CA GLU A 2 -11.23 -6.32 -28.16
C GLU A 2 -9.98 -7.18 -28.00
N SER A 3 -9.15 -7.18 -29.02
CA SER A 3 -7.88 -7.88 -29.05
C SER A 3 -6.75 -6.90 -29.39
N TYR A 4 -5.63 -7.00 -28.67
CA TYR A 4 -4.50 -6.11 -28.82
C TYR A 4 -3.20 -6.89 -29.06
N HIS A 5 -2.33 -6.34 -29.90
CA HIS A 5 -0.97 -6.80 -30.08
C HIS A 5 -0.02 -5.67 -29.70
N ILE A 6 0.63 -5.81 -28.55
CA ILE A 6 1.67 -4.87 -28.06
C ILE A 6 3.02 -5.42 -28.53
N PHE A 7 3.77 -4.66 -29.30
CA PHE A 7 5.07 -5.07 -29.84
C PHE A 7 6.13 -3.97 -29.68
N ASN A 8 7.38 -4.27 -29.95
CA ASN A 8 8.53 -3.39 -29.68
C ASN A 8 8.60 -2.98 -28.20
N ALA A 9 8.23 -3.86 -27.27
CA ALA A 9 8.25 -3.59 -25.84
C ALA A 9 9.50 -4.17 -25.17
N ARG A 10 10.01 -3.48 -24.15
CA ARG A 10 10.92 -4.04 -23.16
C ARG A 10 10.09 -4.54 -21.99
N ILE A 11 9.84 -5.84 -21.95
CA ILE A 11 9.00 -6.48 -20.95
C ILE A 11 9.80 -6.66 -19.66
N VAL A 12 9.25 -6.16 -18.54
CA VAL A 12 9.85 -6.33 -17.20
C VAL A 12 8.99 -7.29 -16.40
N ASN A 13 9.47 -8.50 -16.20
CA ASN A 13 8.73 -9.54 -15.51
C ASN A 13 9.68 -10.57 -14.89
N GLU A 14 9.39 -11.04 -13.68
CA GLU A 14 10.08 -12.13 -13.00
C GLU A 14 11.62 -11.93 -12.97
N ASN A 15 12.04 -10.75 -12.51
CA ASN A 15 13.45 -10.32 -12.39
C ASN A 15 14.22 -10.25 -13.72
N ARG A 16 13.52 -10.22 -14.86
CA ARG A 16 14.11 -10.11 -16.20
C ARG A 16 13.60 -8.88 -16.93
N ILE A 17 14.44 -8.34 -17.80
CA ILE A 17 14.05 -7.34 -18.80
C ILE A 17 14.44 -7.91 -20.16
N PHE A 18 13.49 -8.06 -21.05
CA PHE A 18 13.69 -8.63 -22.39
C PHE A 18 12.82 -7.92 -23.43
N GLU A 19 13.30 -7.88 -24.65
CA GLU A 19 12.52 -7.38 -25.78
C GLU A 19 11.49 -8.43 -26.19
N GLY A 20 10.25 -7.99 -26.49
CA GLY A 20 9.20 -8.93 -26.83
C GLY A 20 7.88 -8.27 -27.22
N GLU A 21 6.90 -9.14 -27.42
CA GLU A 21 5.54 -8.78 -27.80
C GLU A 21 4.51 -9.58 -27.00
N VAL A 22 3.33 -8.98 -26.79
CA VAL A 22 2.23 -9.56 -26.03
C VAL A 22 0.95 -9.51 -26.85
N PHE A 23 0.26 -10.64 -26.96
CA PHE A 23 -1.05 -10.77 -27.60
C PHE A 23 -2.12 -10.87 -26.51
N ILE A 24 -3.13 -10.03 -26.60
CA ILE A 24 -4.23 -9.93 -25.63
C ILE A 24 -5.54 -10.18 -26.35
N SER A 25 -6.40 -11.01 -25.80
CA SER A 25 -7.77 -11.19 -26.29
C SER A 25 -8.69 -11.58 -25.15
N GLY A 26 -9.86 -10.93 -25.09
CA GLY A 26 -10.84 -11.18 -24.03
C GLY A 26 -10.31 -10.79 -22.64
N GLY A 27 -9.48 -9.73 -22.55
CA GLY A 27 -8.89 -9.26 -21.30
C GLY A 27 -7.75 -10.14 -20.74
N LEU A 28 -7.36 -11.21 -21.47
CA LEU A 28 -6.32 -12.14 -21.03
C LEU A 28 -5.09 -12.08 -21.96
N ILE A 29 -3.92 -12.23 -21.38
CA ILE A 29 -2.68 -12.45 -22.13
C ILE A 29 -2.76 -13.84 -22.76
N LYS A 30 -2.76 -13.90 -24.10
CA LYS A 30 -2.88 -15.14 -24.85
C LYS A 30 -1.54 -15.73 -25.23
N LYS A 31 -0.57 -14.86 -25.55
CA LYS A 31 0.75 -15.27 -25.98
C LYS A 31 1.79 -14.20 -25.67
N ILE A 32 2.98 -14.65 -25.33
CA ILE A 32 4.16 -13.81 -25.15
C ILE A 32 5.27 -14.37 -26.03
N ASN A 33 5.86 -13.55 -26.89
CA ASN A 33 7.03 -13.94 -27.68
C ASN A 33 8.21 -13.07 -27.29
N GLU A 34 9.32 -13.69 -26.96
CA GLU A 34 10.59 -13.02 -26.68
C GLU A 34 11.37 -12.80 -27.99
N GLY A 35 11.93 -11.62 -28.18
CA GLY A 35 12.83 -11.28 -29.28
C GLY A 35 12.21 -11.22 -30.68
N LYS A 36 10.88 -11.19 -30.82
CA LYS A 36 10.20 -11.18 -32.13
C LYS A 36 9.26 -9.98 -32.27
N ASN A 37 9.23 -9.44 -33.48
CA ASN A 37 8.19 -8.51 -33.92
C ASN A 37 7.39 -9.19 -35.02
N SER A 38 6.32 -9.88 -34.66
CA SER A 38 5.44 -10.55 -35.57
C SER A 38 4.53 -9.55 -36.28
N LYS A 39 4.05 -9.91 -37.48
CA LYS A 39 2.96 -9.14 -38.11
C LYS A 39 1.70 -9.22 -37.23
N THR A 40 1.09 -8.07 -36.95
CA THR A 40 -0.16 -8.03 -36.19
C THR A 40 -1.23 -8.88 -36.89
N PRO A 41 -1.83 -9.86 -36.18
CA PRO A 41 -2.89 -10.71 -36.76
C PRO A 41 -4.12 -9.88 -37.12
N ALA A 42 -4.90 -10.38 -38.13
CA ALA A 42 -6.17 -9.79 -38.43
C ALA A 42 -7.10 -9.78 -37.20
N GLY A 43 -7.81 -8.70 -36.97
CA GLY A 43 -8.69 -8.50 -35.82
C GLY A 43 -8.01 -8.05 -34.52
N TYR A 44 -6.70 -7.83 -34.54
CA TYR A 44 -5.97 -7.22 -33.41
C TYR A 44 -5.68 -5.74 -33.65
N THR A 45 -5.86 -4.92 -32.63
CA THR A 45 -5.38 -3.54 -32.60
C THR A 45 -3.90 -3.53 -32.27
N ALA A 46 -3.08 -2.96 -33.17
CA ALA A 46 -1.65 -2.86 -33.00
C ALA A 46 -1.25 -1.71 -32.06
N ILE A 47 -0.42 -1.99 -31.07
CA ILE A 47 0.18 -1.01 -30.14
C ILE A 47 1.68 -1.13 -30.26
N ASP A 48 2.33 -0.19 -30.93
CA ASP A 48 3.78 -0.08 -30.96
C ASP A 48 4.30 0.57 -29.68
N ALA A 49 4.95 -0.20 -28.83
CA ALA A 49 5.55 0.31 -27.59
C ALA A 49 6.75 1.21 -27.83
N LYS A 50 7.35 1.21 -29.03
CA LYS A 50 8.51 2.07 -29.39
C LYS A 50 9.67 1.96 -28.41
N GLY A 51 9.97 0.76 -27.96
CA GLY A 51 11.04 0.49 -27.00
C GLY A 51 10.76 0.90 -25.56
N LYS A 52 9.51 1.27 -25.22
CA LYS A 52 9.09 1.55 -23.85
C LYS A 52 9.04 0.27 -23.01
N TYR A 53 9.07 0.44 -21.69
CA TYR A 53 8.92 -0.67 -20.77
C TYR A 53 7.44 -1.07 -20.65
N LEU A 54 7.19 -2.38 -20.69
CA LEU A 54 5.90 -2.97 -20.40
C LEU A 54 5.98 -3.71 -19.08
N LEU A 55 5.25 -3.23 -18.08
CA LEU A 55 5.20 -3.76 -16.72
C LEU A 55 3.86 -4.45 -16.47
N PRO A 56 3.79 -5.42 -15.52
CA PRO A 56 2.51 -5.80 -14.93
C PRO A 56 1.89 -4.59 -14.22
N GLY A 57 0.58 -4.55 -14.12
CA GLY A 57 -0.10 -3.53 -13.35
C GLY A 57 0.30 -3.57 -11.87
N VAL A 58 0.49 -2.40 -11.28
CA VAL A 58 0.82 -2.25 -9.86
C VAL A 58 -0.38 -2.67 -9.00
N ILE A 59 -0.10 -3.35 -7.89
CA ILE A 59 -1.07 -3.71 -6.86
C ILE A 59 -0.70 -2.91 -5.60
N ASP A 60 -1.59 -2.01 -5.19
CA ASP A 60 -1.42 -1.21 -3.98
C ASP A 60 -2.28 -1.81 -2.87
N ASP A 61 -1.64 -2.39 -1.88
CA ASP A 61 -2.31 -3.15 -0.82
C ASP A 61 -2.74 -2.28 0.37
N GLN A 62 -2.50 -0.96 0.31
CA GLN A 62 -2.92 -0.04 1.37
C GLN A 62 -3.36 1.32 0.83
N VAL A 63 -4.69 1.52 0.70
CA VAL A 63 -5.28 2.80 0.32
C VAL A 63 -6.49 3.16 1.17
N HIS A 64 -6.85 4.46 1.21
CA HIS A 64 -8.02 5.02 1.87
C HIS A 64 -8.81 5.87 0.87
N PHE A 65 -9.68 5.26 0.07
CA PHE A 65 -10.47 5.95 -0.97
C PHE A 65 -11.69 6.70 -0.43
N ARG A 66 -11.81 6.78 0.89
CA ARG A 66 -12.73 7.63 1.64
C ARG A 66 -14.21 7.32 1.52
N GLN A 67 -14.66 6.59 0.53
CA GLN A 67 -16.05 6.23 0.31
C GLN A 67 -16.36 4.83 0.90
N PRO A 68 -17.51 4.66 1.60
CA PRO A 68 -18.56 5.66 1.83
C PRO A 68 -18.31 6.66 2.97
N GLY A 69 -19.01 7.78 2.92
CA GLY A 69 -19.20 8.70 4.04
C GLY A 69 -18.17 9.79 4.25
N MET A 70 -17.20 9.93 3.32
CA MET A 70 -16.22 11.02 3.29
C MET A 70 -15.95 11.46 1.84
N GLU A 71 -17.00 11.48 1.02
CA GLU A 71 -16.94 11.76 -0.41
C GLU A 71 -16.48 13.18 -0.73
N GLU A 72 -16.59 14.09 0.23
CA GLU A 72 -16.04 15.45 0.15
C GLU A 72 -14.51 15.47 0.02
N LYS A 73 -13.84 14.41 0.46
CA LYS A 73 -12.38 14.25 0.35
C LYS A 73 -11.98 13.50 -0.91
N ALA A 74 -12.68 12.40 -1.19
CA ALA A 74 -12.40 11.53 -2.32
C ALA A 74 -13.50 10.46 -2.48
N THR A 75 -13.60 9.87 -3.67
CA THR A 75 -14.51 8.77 -3.97
C THR A 75 -13.75 7.59 -4.59
N ILE A 76 -14.36 6.41 -4.59
CA ILE A 76 -13.77 5.24 -5.28
C ILE A 76 -13.54 5.56 -6.77
N TYR A 77 -14.42 6.33 -7.41
CA TYR A 77 -14.24 6.75 -8.80
C TYR A 77 -13.01 7.66 -8.98
N THR A 78 -12.90 8.73 -8.19
CA THR A 78 -11.79 9.69 -8.35
C THR A 78 -10.43 9.04 -8.06
N GLU A 79 -10.37 8.21 -7.02
CA GLU A 79 -9.10 7.62 -6.59
C GLU A 79 -8.71 6.40 -7.43
N SER A 80 -9.66 5.60 -7.91
CA SER A 80 -9.35 4.55 -8.89
C SER A 80 -8.89 5.12 -10.23
N ARG A 81 -9.44 6.28 -10.63
CA ARG A 81 -8.96 7.03 -11.80
C ARG A 81 -7.53 7.54 -11.60
N ALA A 82 -7.21 8.09 -10.42
CA ALA A 82 -5.85 8.49 -10.07
C ALA A 82 -4.89 7.28 -10.04
N ALA A 83 -5.34 6.16 -9.48
CA ALA A 83 -4.62 4.90 -9.46
C ALA A 83 -4.23 4.42 -10.86
N VAL A 84 -5.20 4.30 -11.76
CA VAL A 84 -4.97 3.88 -13.16
C VAL A 84 -4.05 4.85 -13.88
N ALA A 85 -4.22 6.16 -13.70
CA ALA A 85 -3.33 7.18 -14.27
C ALA A 85 -1.87 7.02 -13.78
N GLY A 86 -1.68 6.52 -12.57
CA GLY A 86 -0.38 6.22 -11.96
C GLY A 86 0.19 4.84 -12.29
N GLY A 87 -0.57 3.98 -12.98
CA GLY A 87 -0.18 2.59 -13.28
C GLY A 87 -0.59 1.58 -12.21
N VAL A 88 -1.37 1.99 -11.20
CA VAL A 88 -1.96 1.09 -10.20
C VAL A 88 -3.26 0.53 -10.77
N THR A 89 -3.28 -0.77 -11.08
CA THR A 89 -4.41 -1.44 -11.71
C THR A 89 -5.25 -2.25 -10.72
N SER A 90 -4.75 -2.42 -9.50
CA SER A 90 -5.46 -3.11 -8.43
C SER A 90 -5.16 -2.42 -7.09
N PHE A 91 -6.17 -2.28 -6.25
CA PHE A 91 -6.01 -1.70 -4.92
C PHE A 91 -6.75 -2.48 -3.84
N MET A 92 -6.29 -2.34 -2.59
CA MET A 92 -6.93 -2.88 -1.40
C MET A 92 -7.26 -1.74 -0.45
N ASP A 93 -8.56 -1.45 -0.31
CA ASP A 93 -9.02 -0.28 0.44
C ASP A 93 -9.41 -0.61 1.87
N LEU A 94 -9.05 0.27 2.78
CA LEU A 94 -9.17 0.06 4.21
C LEU A 94 -10.58 0.31 4.75
N SER A 95 -10.80 -0.14 5.98
CA SER A 95 -12.10 -0.21 6.64
C SER A 95 -12.53 1.08 7.34
N ASN A 96 -11.66 2.10 7.45
CA ASN A 96 -11.92 3.33 8.21
C ASN A 96 -12.73 4.37 7.43
N THR A 97 -13.87 3.95 6.92
CA THR A 97 -14.91 4.75 6.26
C THR A 97 -15.98 5.20 7.26
N LYS A 98 -17.05 5.85 6.80
CA LYS A 98 -18.20 6.26 7.63
C LYS A 98 -19.51 5.78 6.99
N PRO A 99 -20.12 4.71 7.52
CA PRO A 99 -19.67 3.93 8.68
C PRO A 99 -18.40 3.12 8.37
N PRO A 100 -17.62 2.71 9.41
CA PRO A 100 -16.49 1.83 9.22
C PRO A 100 -16.96 0.42 8.81
N THR A 101 -16.18 -0.26 7.96
CA THR A 101 -16.52 -1.59 7.42
C THR A 101 -16.29 -2.68 8.50
N LEU A 102 -17.26 -2.83 9.41
CA LEU A 102 -17.18 -3.72 10.57
C LEU A 102 -18.16 -4.90 10.53
N THR A 103 -19.03 -4.97 9.52
CA THR A 103 -20.02 -6.03 9.33
C THR A 103 -20.02 -6.54 7.90
N GLN A 104 -20.57 -7.74 7.68
CA GLN A 104 -20.71 -8.31 6.33
C GLN A 104 -21.58 -7.41 5.43
N GLU A 105 -22.63 -6.81 5.97
CA GLU A 105 -23.51 -5.90 5.24
C GLU A 105 -22.75 -4.67 4.73
N LEU A 106 -21.99 -4.01 5.60
CA LEU A 106 -21.18 -2.84 5.25
C LEU A 106 -20.07 -3.18 4.23
N LEU A 107 -19.52 -4.38 4.33
CA LEU A 107 -18.56 -4.88 3.33
C LEU A 107 -19.25 -5.06 1.98
N GLU A 108 -20.41 -5.68 1.93
CA GLU A 108 -21.20 -5.88 0.71
C GLU A 108 -21.60 -4.54 0.07
N ASP A 109 -22.02 -3.57 0.86
CA ASP A 109 -22.37 -2.23 0.37
C ASP A 109 -21.15 -1.52 -0.27
N LYS A 110 -19.97 -1.68 0.33
CA LYS A 110 -18.72 -1.16 -0.25
C LYS A 110 -18.40 -1.82 -1.59
N TYR A 111 -18.60 -3.13 -1.72
CA TYR A 111 -18.48 -3.86 -2.99
C TYR A 111 -19.51 -3.38 -4.03
N LYS A 112 -20.75 -3.12 -3.65
CA LYS A 112 -21.79 -2.56 -4.54
C LYS A 112 -21.38 -1.19 -5.10
N ILE A 113 -20.81 -0.32 -4.26
CA ILE A 113 -20.29 0.98 -4.70
C ILE A 113 -19.17 0.78 -5.71
N ALA A 114 -18.14 0.01 -5.33
CA ALA A 114 -16.99 -0.21 -6.17
C ALA A 114 -17.32 -0.87 -7.52
N SER A 115 -18.31 -1.76 -7.55
CA SER A 115 -18.76 -2.42 -8.79
C SER A 115 -19.32 -1.46 -9.84
N LYS A 116 -19.74 -0.27 -9.42
CA LYS A 116 -20.26 0.79 -10.31
C LYS A 116 -19.20 1.83 -10.65
N ASP A 117 -18.36 2.15 -9.67
CA ASP A 117 -17.56 3.36 -9.70
C ASP A 117 -16.07 3.11 -9.96
N SER A 118 -15.56 1.90 -9.66
CA SER A 118 -14.12 1.64 -9.78
C SER A 118 -13.68 1.42 -11.23
N LEU A 119 -12.59 2.08 -11.61
CA LEU A 119 -11.86 1.88 -12.88
C LEU A 119 -10.71 0.85 -12.75
N ALA A 120 -10.35 0.47 -11.53
CA ALA A 120 -9.32 -0.51 -11.23
C ALA A 120 -9.92 -1.73 -10.55
N ASN A 121 -9.18 -2.83 -10.48
CA ASN A 121 -9.55 -4.00 -9.69
C ASN A 121 -9.47 -3.64 -8.20
N TYR A 122 -10.33 -4.22 -7.39
CA TYR A 122 -10.44 -3.86 -5.99
C TYR A 122 -10.67 -5.05 -5.07
N SER A 123 -10.23 -4.90 -3.84
CA SER A 123 -10.62 -5.69 -2.69
C SER A 123 -10.67 -4.79 -1.45
N PHE A 124 -11.28 -5.28 -0.37
CA PHE A 124 -11.47 -4.53 0.86
C PHE A 124 -10.98 -5.32 2.06
N TYR A 125 -10.56 -4.60 3.11
CA TYR A 125 -10.29 -5.19 4.40
C TYR A 125 -11.55 -5.16 5.27
N MET A 126 -11.84 -6.28 5.96
CA MET A 126 -12.76 -6.26 7.09
C MET A 126 -12.07 -5.57 8.27
N GLY A 127 -12.71 -4.56 8.85
CA GLY A 127 -12.20 -3.86 10.01
C GLY A 127 -12.41 -4.64 11.30
N VAL A 128 -11.47 -4.50 12.22
CA VAL A 128 -11.57 -5.03 13.59
C VAL A 128 -11.85 -3.89 14.56
N SER A 129 -12.77 -4.12 15.50
CA SER A 129 -13.03 -3.28 16.65
C SER A 129 -13.01 -4.13 17.93
N ASN A 130 -13.11 -3.49 19.09
CA ASN A 130 -13.20 -4.23 20.35
C ASN A 130 -14.41 -5.17 20.44
N ASP A 131 -15.48 -4.90 19.65
CA ASP A 131 -16.79 -5.52 19.81
C ASP A 131 -17.26 -6.39 18.64
N ASN A 132 -16.53 -6.42 17.48
CA ASN A 132 -17.00 -7.11 16.29
C ASN A 132 -16.26 -8.42 15.95
N ILE A 133 -15.55 -9.01 16.89
CA ILE A 133 -14.68 -10.18 16.63
C ILE A 133 -15.45 -11.35 15.98
N GLU A 134 -16.70 -11.57 16.33
CA GLU A 134 -17.53 -12.64 15.75
C GLU A 134 -17.86 -12.36 14.27
N GLU A 135 -18.05 -11.10 13.89
CA GLU A 135 -18.22 -10.69 12.50
C GLU A 135 -16.94 -10.93 11.68
N VAL A 136 -15.78 -10.58 12.27
CA VAL A 136 -14.48 -10.81 11.65
C VAL A 136 -14.24 -12.29 11.40
N LEU A 137 -14.51 -13.14 12.38
CA LEU A 137 -14.28 -14.60 12.28
C LEU A 137 -15.24 -15.31 11.31
N LYS A 138 -16.42 -14.75 11.07
CA LYS A 138 -17.37 -15.25 10.06
C LYS A 138 -17.03 -14.87 8.63
N THR A 139 -16.14 -13.88 8.43
CA THR A 139 -15.83 -13.36 7.10
C THR A 139 -15.24 -14.45 6.20
N PRO A 140 -15.83 -14.76 5.03
CA PRO A 140 -15.27 -15.75 4.13
C PRO A 140 -13.91 -15.31 3.57
N LEU A 141 -13.00 -16.27 3.36
CA LEU A 141 -11.62 -15.99 2.93
C LEU A 141 -11.50 -15.35 1.54
N ASP A 142 -12.47 -15.58 0.68
CA ASP A 142 -12.50 -15.11 -0.72
C ASP A 142 -13.23 -13.77 -0.89
N THR A 143 -13.76 -13.21 0.19
CA THR A 143 -14.49 -11.93 0.16
C THR A 143 -13.68 -10.73 0.60
N VAL A 144 -12.49 -10.93 1.17
CA VAL A 144 -11.62 -9.85 1.65
C VAL A 144 -10.15 -10.15 1.33
N CYS A 145 -9.35 -9.10 1.19
CA CYS A 145 -7.89 -9.26 1.08
C CYS A 145 -7.25 -9.58 2.43
N GLY A 146 -7.91 -9.27 3.54
CA GLY A 146 -7.45 -9.51 4.89
C GLY A 146 -8.33 -8.84 5.93
N VAL A 147 -7.93 -8.88 7.18
CA VAL A 147 -8.57 -8.15 8.28
C VAL A 147 -7.65 -7.04 8.76
N LYS A 148 -8.20 -5.85 8.99
CA LYS A 148 -7.44 -4.66 9.40
C LYS A 148 -7.63 -4.36 10.87
N ILE A 149 -6.51 -4.31 11.62
CA ILE A 149 -6.49 -3.89 13.01
C ILE A 149 -5.65 -2.61 13.19
N PHE A 150 -6.11 -1.73 14.07
CA PHE A 150 -5.39 -0.55 14.53
C PHE A 150 -4.98 -0.76 15.98
N LEU A 151 -3.69 -0.99 16.22
CA LEU A 151 -3.08 -1.13 17.55
C LEU A 151 -2.59 0.22 18.12
N GLY A 152 -2.95 1.32 17.48
CA GLY A 152 -2.70 2.69 17.87
C GLY A 152 -3.75 3.61 17.25
N SER A 153 -3.83 4.85 17.71
CA SER A 153 -4.83 5.84 17.26
C SER A 153 -4.91 5.99 15.78
N SER A 154 -6.09 5.71 15.27
CA SER A 154 -6.52 6.01 13.93
C SER A 154 -7.71 6.97 13.94
N THR A 155 -8.13 7.42 12.77
CA THR A 155 -9.36 8.18 12.61
C THR A 155 -10.57 7.30 12.91
N GLY A 156 -11.44 7.77 13.82
CA GLY A 156 -12.66 7.06 14.26
C GLY A 156 -12.42 6.09 15.43
N ASN A 157 -13.47 5.40 15.83
CA ASN A 157 -13.47 4.45 16.97
C ASN A 157 -12.98 3.05 16.53
N LEU A 158 -11.80 2.98 15.90
CA LEU A 158 -11.22 1.72 15.38
C LEU A 158 -9.98 1.26 16.16
N LEU A 159 -9.60 1.97 17.22
CA LEU A 159 -8.55 1.50 18.13
C LEU A 159 -9.00 0.19 18.77
N VAL A 160 -8.15 -0.82 18.67
CA VAL A 160 -8.35 -2.10 19.38
C VAL A 160 -7.32 -2.20 20.48
N ASP A 161 -7.78 -2.01 21.72
CA ASP A 161 -6.96 -2.06 22.94
C ASP A 161 -7.40 -3.15 23.92
N ASN A 162 -8.51 -3.83 23.62
CA ASN A 162 -8.95 -4.97 24.41
C ASN A 162 -8.06 -6.19 24.12
N HIS A 163 -7.20 -6.54 25.08
CA HIS A 163 -6.28 -7.67 24.97
C HIS A 163 -6.96 -9.01 24.67
N LYS A 164 -8.18 -9.24 25.17
CA LYS A 164 -8.92 -10.49 24.89
C LYS A 164 -9.34 -10.56 23.43
N THR A 165 -9.82 -9.43 22.88
CA THR A 165 -10.18 -9.33 21.46
C THR A 165 -8.96 -9.53 20.57
N ILE A 166 -7.83 -8.89 20.89
CA ILE A 166 -6.58 -9.04 20.16
C ILE A 166 -6.09 -10.50 20.20
N GLU A 167 -6.04 -11.10 21.40
CA GLU A 167 -5.60 -12.51 21.55
C GLU A 167 -6.51 -13.49 20.79
N LYS A 168 -7.84 -13.28 20.84
CA LYS A 168 -8.81 -14.11 20.11
C LYS A 168 -8.63 -13.95 18.60
N LEU A 169 -8.52 -12.71 18.08
CA LEU A 169 -8.25 -12.45 16.67
C LEU A 169 -7.00 -13.21 16.21
N PHE A 170 -5.87 -13.03 16.92
CA PHE A 170 -4.61 -13.68 16.54
C PHE A 170 -4.63 -15.20 16.69
N ALA A 171 -5.47 -15.74 17.56
CA ALA A 171 -5.57 -17.19 17.76
C ALA A 171 -6.45 -17.88 16.72
N GLU A 172 -7.53 -17.22 16.27
CA GLU A 172 -8.64 -17.90 15.59
C GLU A 172 -8.81 -17.46 14.12
N THR A 173 -8.34 -16.26 13.73
CA THR A 173 -8.55 -15.81 12.35
C THR A 173 -7.74 -16.62 11.33
N PRO A 174 -8.37 -17.09 10.24
CA PRO A 174 -7.66 -17.69 9.11
C PRO A 174 -7.09 -16.66 8.14
N HIS A 175 -7.49 -15.38 8.28
CA HIS A 175 -7.07 -14.29 7.41
C HIS A 175 -5.66 -13.79 7.73
N ILE A 176 -5.06 -13.07 6.77
CA ILE A 176 -3.92 -12.22 7.06
C ILE A 176 -4.39 -11.03 7.90
N ILE A 177 -3.72 -10.76 9.01
CA ILE A 177 -3.95 -9.58 9.84
C ILE A 177 -3.05 -8.47 9.32
N ALA A 178 -3.63 -7.39 8.79
CA ALA A 178 -2.94 -6.18 8.41
C ALA A 178 -3.00 -5.19 9.59
N ALA A 179 -1.84 -4.86 10.17
CA ALA A 179 -1.77 -4.12 11.42
C ALA A 179 -1.11 -2.75 11.27
N HIS A 180 -1.82 -1.70 11.70
CA HIS A 180 -1.19 -0.41 12.03
C HIS A 180 -0.61 -0.52 13.43
N CYS A 181 0.70 -0.30 13.57
CA CYS A 181 1.44 -0.54 14.80
C CYS A 181 2.08 0.75 15.32
N GLU A 182 1.37 1.45 16.20
CA GLU A 182 1.91 2.55 17.02
C GLU A 182 1.35 2.41 18.44
N ASP A 183 2.18 2.61 19.47
CA ASP A 183 1.78 2.46 20.86
C ASP A 183 1.07 3.72 21.35
N GLU A 184 -0.24 3.59 21.57
CA GLU A 184 -1.12 4.70 21.93
C GLU A 184 -0.70 5.43 23.21
N GLU A 185 -0.34 4.67 24.24
CA GLU A 185 0.10 5.23 25.52
C GLU A 185 1.34 6.13 25.36
N THR A 186 2.30 5.69 24.55
CA THR A 186 3.50 6.48 24.23
C THR A 186 3.13 7.75 23.45
N ILE A 187 2.21 7.65 22.49
CA ILE A 187 1.75 8.80 21.69
C ILE A 187 1.04 9.82 22.57
N ILE A 188 0.13 9.39 23.45
CA ILE A 188 -0.59 10.27 24.38
C ILE A 188 0.41 11.00 25.28
N ARG A 189 1.29 10.26 25.95
CA ARG A 189 2.33 10.84 26.82
C ARG A 189 3.18 11.87 26.08
N ASN A 190 3.65 11.56 24.89
CA ASN A 190 4.46 12.48 24.09
C ASN A 190 3.64 13.70 23.67
N THR A 191 2.39 13.51 23.23
CA THR A 191 1.50 14.61 22.84
C THR A 191 1.29 15.60 23.98
N GLU A 192 0.98 15.10 25.19
CA GLU A 192 0.82 15.92 26.40
C GLU A 192 2.10 16.65 26.74
N SER A 193 3.25 15.98 26.68
CA SER A 193 4.56 16.61 26.96
C SER A 193 4.85 17.75 26.00
N PHE A 194 4.64 17.57 24.69
CA PHE A 194 4.85 18.62 23.70
C PHE A 194 3.84 19.76 23.84
N LYS A 195 2.57 19.44 24.09
CA LYS A 195 1.52 20.43 24.32
C LYS A 195 1.80 21.28 25.56
N ASN A 196 2.24 20.67 26.66
CA ASN A 196 2.58 21.39 27.89
C ASN A 196 3.82 22.29 27.72
N PHE A 197 4.78 21.90 26.87
CA PHE A 197 5.99 22.65 26.67
C PHE A 197 5.85 23.80 25.66
N PHE A 198 5.16 23.54 24.53
CA PHE A 198 5.08 24.46 23.39
C PHE A 198 3.70 25.12 23.23
N GLY A 199 2.66 24.68 23.96
CA GLY A 199 1.29 25.10 23.76
C GLY A 199 0.62 24.43 22.56
N ASP A 200 -0.47 25.03 22.06
CA ASP A 200 -1.26 24.52 20.95
C ASP A 200 -0.69 24.92 19.56
N GLU A 201 0.15 25.95 19.51
CA GLU A 201 0.75 26.48 18.28
C GLU A 201 2.10 25.82 17.98
N ILE A 202 2.08 24.50 17.77
CA ILE A 202 3.28 23.75 17.41
C ILE A 202 3.31 23.41 15.91
N SER A 203 4.53 23.38 15.36
CA SER A 203 4.76 22.96 13.97
C SER A 203 4.70 21.43 13.83
N ALA A 204 4.38 20.94 12.66
CA ALA A 204 4.46 19.51 12.34
C ALA A 204 5.89 18.93 12.45
N SER A 205 6.91 19.76 12.61
CA SER A 205 8.29 19.29 12.85
C SER A 205 8.45 18.45 14.12
N VAL A 206 7.53 18.56 15.09
CA VAL A 206 7.50 17.71 16.29
C VAL A 206 6.82 16.36 16.07
N HIS A 207 6.14 16.17 14.93
CA HIS A 207 5.36 14.97 14.65
C HIS A 207 6.14 13.66 14.81
N PRO A 208 7.40 13.53 14.31
CA PRO A 208 8.20 12.33 14.51
C PRO A 208 8.68 12.12 15.95
N ALA A 209 8.61 13.13 16.81
CA ALA A 209 8.89 12.98 18.24
C ALA A 209 7.64 12.56 19.03
N ILE A 210 6.47 13.04 18.64
CA ILE A 210 5.17 12.60 19.19
C ILE A 210 4.90 11.16 18.77
N ARG A 211 4.91 10.87 17.47
CA ARG A 211 4.78 9.52 16.92
C ARG A 211 6.17 8.94 16.70
N SER A 212 6.79 8.60 17.82
CA SER A 212 8.21 8.28 17.89
C SER A 212 8.55 6.89 17.34
N ALA A 213 9.84 6.68 17.08
CA ALA A 213 10.36 5.36 16.74
C ALA A 213 10.11 4.33 17.86
N GLU A 214 10.12 4.80 19.12
CA GLU A 214 9.77 3.96 20.29
C GLU A 214 8.32 3.47 20.20
N ALA A 215 7.36 4.34 19.89
CA ALA A 215 5.95 3.99 19.76
C ALA A 215 5.74 2.95 18.67
N CYS A 216 6.38 3.11 17.50
CA CYS A 216 6.32 2.14 16.41
C CYS A 216 6.92 0.79 16.83
N PHE A 217 8.15 0.79 17.36
CA PHE A 217 8.85 -0.44 17.72
C PHE A 217 8.15 -1.21 18.84
N LYS A 218 7.61 -0.54 19.86
CA LYS A 218 6.88 -1.16 20.98
C LYS A 218 5.64 -1.91 20.46
N SER A 219 4.83 -1.27 19.63
CA SER A 219 3.61 -1.85 19.07
C SER A 219 3.91 -2.96 18.05
N SER A 220 4.86 -2.74 17.11
CA SER A 220 5.28 -3.75 16.13
C SER A 220 5.88 -4.98 16.82
N SER A 221 6.69 -4.79 17.87
CA SER A 221 7.26 -5.90 18.67
C SER A 221 6.18 -6.74 19.31
N TYR A 222 5.15 -6.10 19.90
CA TYR A 222 4.02 -6.80 20.49
C TYR A 222 3.26 -7.64 19.46
N ALA A 223 2.90 -7.02 18.32
CA ALA A 223 2.16 -7.69 17.26
C ALA A 223 2.94 -8.91 16.70
N VAL A 224 4.23 -8.71 16.42
CA VAL A 224 5.11 -9.77 15.90
C VAL A 224 5.29 -10.90 16.90
N ALA A 225 5.50 -10.59 18.19
CA ALA A 225 5.62 -11.61 19.25
C ALA A 225 4.33 -12.42 19.39
N LEU A 226 3.17 -11.75 19.33
CA LEU A 226 1.87 -12.42 19.40
C LEU A 226 1.62 -13.29 18.16
N ALA A 227 1.93 -12.80 16.97
CA ALA A 227 1.80 -13.56 15.72
C ALA A 227 2.69 -14.81 15.72
N ARG A 228 3.93 -14.71 16.22
CA ARG A 228 4.83 -15.87 16.40
C ARG A 228 4.25 -16.90 17.37
N LYS A 229 3.75 -16.44 18.53
CA LYS A 229 3.13 -17.29 19.57
C LYS A 229 1.89 -18.04 19.04
N LYS A 230 1.03 -17.34 18.29
CA LYS A 230 -0.24 -17.90 17.79
C LYS A 230 -0.10 -18.54 16.40
N LYS A 231 1.06 -18.42 15.76
CA LYS A 231 1.33 -18.87 14.37
C LYS A 231 0.41 -18.22 13.33
N THR A 232 0.03 -16.98 13.54
CA THR A 232 -0.89 -16.20 12.71
C THR A 232 -0.15 -15.59 11.53
N ARG A 233 -0.86 -15.35 10.42
CA ARG A 233 -0.36 -14.53 9.31
C ARG A 233 -0.52 -13.06 9.68
N LEU A 234 0.60 -12.35 9.83
CA LEU A 234 0.65 -10.92 10.14
C LEU A 234 1.35 -10.17 9.01
N HIS A 235 0.77 -9.06 8.62
CA HIS A 235 1.39 -8.07 7.75
C HIS A 235 1.46 -6.73 8.50
N VAL A 236 2.67 -6.28 8.81
CA VAL A 236 2.89 -5.00 9.48
C VAL A 236 2.91 -3.90 8.44
N PHE A 237 1.93 -3.01 8.48
CA PHE A 237 1.78 -1.91 7.56
C PHE A 237 2.82 -0.80 7.81
N HIS A 238 3.17 -0.07 6.74
CA HIS A 238 3.90 1.20 6.74
C HIS A 238 5.03 1.28 7.78
N VAL A 239 5.90 0.26 7.84
CA VAL A 239 7.12 0.31 8.67
C VAL A 239 7.88 1.59 8.37
N SER A 240 8.19 2.35 9.43
CA SER A 240 8.71 3.71 9.29
C SER A 240 10.07 3.94 9.96
N THR A 241 10.62 2.94 10.62
CA THR A 241 11.90 3.04 11.36
C THR A 241 12.87 1.92 10.99
N ALA A 242 14.17 2.24 11.04
CA ALA A 242 15.23 1.23 10.87
C ALA A 242 15.21 0.19 12.01
N LYS A 243 14.81 0.60 13.22
CA LYS A 243 14.76 -0.28 14.39
C LYS A 243 13.75 -1.41 14.24
N GLU A 244 12.60 -1.16 13.61
CA GLU A 244 11.58 -2.18 13.38
C GLU A 244 12.05 -3.33 12.49
N LEU A 245 13.08 -3.11 11.66
CA LEU A 245 13.64 -4.14 10.77
C LEU A 245 14.18 -5.36 11.51
N GLU A 246 14.59 -5.21 12.77
CA GLU A 246 15.05 -6.30 13.64
C GLU A 246 13.96 -7.36 13.90
N LEU A 247 12.70 -7.03 13.64
CA LEU A 247 11.56 -7.91 13.86
C LEU A 247 11.29 -8.87 12.70
N PHE A 248 11.85 -8.62 11.52
CA PHE A 248 11.51 -9.31 10.28
C PHE A 248 12.64 -10.22 9.79
N ASP A 249 12.28 -11.22 9.00
CA ASP A 249 13.22 -12.23 8.49
C ASP A 249 13.38 -12.10 6.97
N ALA A 250 14.64 -11.97 6.51
CA ALA A 250 14.99 -11.92 5.08
C ALA A 250 15.25 -13.30 4.46
N GLY A 251 15.50 -14.32 5.29
CA GLY A 251 15.99 -15.63 4.85
C GLY A 251 14.92 -16.58 4.29
N MET A 252 13.64 -16.19 4.29
CA MET A 252 12.53 -17.07 3.92
C MET A 252 11.85 -16.58 2.63
N PRO A 253 11.51 -17.48 1.68
CA PRO A 253 10.66 -17.13 0.54
C PRO A 253 9.30 -16.56 1.01
N LEU A 254 8.78 -15.56 0.28
CA LEU A 254 7.59 -14.81 0.69
C LEU A 254 6.37 -15.71 0.92
N GLU A 255 6.20 -16.74 0.08
CA GLU A 255 5.09 -17.69 0.18
C GLU A 255 5.09 -18.52 1.49
N LYS A 256 6.26 -18.58 2.15
CA LYS A 256 6.45 -19.28 3.42
C LYS A 256 6.47 -18.35 4.63
N LYS A 257 6.59 -17.03 4.42
CA LYS A 257 6.56 -16.06 5.50
C LYS A 257 5.17 -15.99 6.13
N ARG A 258 5.11 -16.12 7.43
CA ARG A 258 3.89 -15.82 8.21
C ARG A 258 3.83 -14.37 8.66
N ILE A 259 4.99 -13.75 8.85
CA ILE A 259 5.13 -12.37 9.24
C ILE A 259 5.81 -11.65 8.09
N THR A 260 5.12 -10.66 7.55
CA THR A 260 5.56 -9.82 6.44
C THR A 260 5.44 -8.36 6.82
N ALA A 261 6.13 -7.50 6.10
CA ALA A 261 6.15 -6.07 6.37
C ALA A 261 6.13 -5.26 5.07
N GLU A 262 5.45 -4.14 5.13
CA GLU A 262 5.40 -3.19 4.04
C GLU A 262 6.12 -1.88 4.42
N VAL A 263 6.56 -1.16 3.40
CA VAL A 263 7.02 0.22 3.52
C VAL A 263 6.26 1.09 2.52
N CYS A 264 5.85 2.28 2.93
CA CYS A 264 5.20 3.19 2.01
C CYS A 264 6.21 4.07 1.25
N VAL A 265 5.85 4.43 0.03
CA VAL A 265 6.68 5.26 -0.87
C VAL A 265 7.15 6.54 -0.19
N HIS A 266 6.29 7.21 0.59
CA HIS A 266 6.64 8.45 1.30
C HIS A 266 7.71 8.25 2.37
N HIS A 267 7.77 7.10 3.04
CA HIS A 267 8.85 6.76 3.99
C HIS A 267 10.18 6.43 3.28
N LEU A 268 10.13 6.00 2.03
CA LEU A 268 11.32 5.81 1.19
C LEU A 268 11.81 7.12 0.56
N TRP A 269 10.95 8.14 0.44
CA TRP A 269 11.25 9.39 -0.26
C TRP A 269 11.64 10.51 0.70
N PHE A 270 10.78 10.84 1.67
CA PHE A 270 10.94 11.97 2.56
C PHE A 270 11.82 11.67 3.78
N THR A 271 12.27 12.75 4.44
CA THR A 271 12.86 12.74 5.78
C THR A 271 12.14 13.77 6.66
N ASN A 272 12.36 13.73 7.95
CA ASN A 272 11.81 14.70 8.89
C ASN A 272 12.18 16.16 8.59
N ASP A 273 13.24 16.42 7.80
CA ASP A 273 13.58 17.78 7.37
C ASP A 273 12.47 18.43 6.52
N TYR A 274 11.68 17.63 5.81
CA TYR A 274 10.58 18.14 5.00
C TYR A 274 9.46 18.79 5.81
N TYR A 275 9.31 18.47 7.10
CA TYR A 275 8.35 19.15 7.96
C TYR A 275 8.63 20.66 8.08
N ARG A 276 9.91 21.09 8.00
CA ARG A 276 10.29 22.52 8.06
C ARG A 276 9.78 23.35 6.89
N THR A 277 9.60 22.73 5.73
CA THR A 277 9.22 23.41 4.48
C THR A 277 7.80 23.09 4.02
N HIS A 278 7.25 21.93 4.42
CA HIS A 278 5.96 21.45 3.97
C HIS A 278 4.95 21.26 5.11
N ASP A 279 5.40 21.39 6.36
CA ASP A 279 4.58 21.31 7.57
C ASP A 279 3.58 20.13 7.53
N ASN A 280 2.31 20.36 7.78
CA ASN A 280 1.28 19.31 7.78
C ASN A 280 1.07 18.63 6.42
N LEU A 281 1.55 19.18 5.31
CA LEU A 281 1.45 18.52 4.00
C LEU A 281 2.17 17.16 3.97
N VAL A 282 3.23 17.01 4.79
CA VAL A 282 3.99 15.75 4.94
C VAL A 282 3.71 15.03 6.27
N LYS A 283 2.57 15.32 6.89
CA LYS A 283 2.12 14.67 8.13
C LYS A 283 1.38 13.37 7.80
N TRP A 284 2.00 12.22 8.11
CA TRP A 284 1.43 10.86 8.03
C TRP A 284 1.51 10.15 9.39
N ASN A 285 0.74 9.10 9.56
CA ASN A 285 0.80 8.16 10.68
C ASN A 285 1.09 6.74 10.16
N PRO A 286 2.29 6.18 10.46
CA PRO A 286 3.39 6.72 11.27
C PRO A 286 4.05 7.94 10.63
N ALA A 287 4.66 8.77 11.49
CA ALA A 287 5.39 9.95 11.05
C ALA A 287 6.56 9.59 10.14
N ILE A 288 6.89 10.49 9.21
CA ILE A 288 8.16 10.44 8.46
C ILE A 288 9.31 10.67 9.46
N LYS A 289 10.29 9.79 9.44
CA LYS A 289 11.41 9.76 10.40
C LYS A 289 12.69 10.35 9.81
N THR A 290 13.81 10.02 10.41
CA THR A 290 15.14 10.55 10.08
C THR A 290 15.67 10.08 8.72
N ALA A 291 16.77 10.69 8.28
CA ALA A 291 17.51 10.25 7.10
C ALA A 291 18.10 8.85 7.29
N GLU A 292 18.51 8.52 8.52
CA GLU A 292 19.01 7.21 8.92
C GLU A 292 17.91 6.15 8.83
N ASP A 293 16.69 6.46 9.32
CA ASP A 293 15.54 5.57 9.19
C ASP A 293 15.21 5.32 7.72
N ARG A 294 15.12 6.38 6.91
CA ARG A 294 14.91 6.24 5.46
C ARG A 294 15.97 5.36 4.80
N LYS A 295 17.25 5.57 5.16
CA LYS A 295 18.33 4.73 4.65
C LYS A 295 18.16 3.28 5.08
N GLY A 296 17.85 3.03 6.35
CA GLY A 296 17.59 1.70 6.89
C GLY A 296 16.44 1.00 6.16
N LEU A 297 15.30 1.70 5.94
CA LEU A 297 14.15 1.16 5.21
C LEU A 297 14.52 0.76 3.76
N ARG A 298 15.29 1.59 3.06
CA ARG A 298 15.79 1.29 1.71
C ARG A 298 16.70 0.06 1.69
N ASP A 299 17.60 -0.04 2.65
CA ASP A 299 18.50 -1.19 2.80
C ASP A 299 17.73 -2.45 3.20
N GLY A 300 16.73 -2.32 4.10
CA GLY A 300 15.85 -3.40 4.53
C GLY A 300 14.96 -3.95 3.39
N LEU A 301 14.49 -3.08 2.50
CA LEU A 301 13.73 -3.50 1.31
C LEU A 301 14.61 -4.31 0.35
N LYS A 302 15.87 -3.86 0.12
CA LYS A 302 16.86 -4.60 -0.68
C LYS A 302 17.21 -5.95 -0.07
N ALA A 303 17.37 -5.99 1.25
CA ALA A 303 17.71 -7.20 1.98
C ALA A 303 16.54 -8.20 2.09
N GLY A 304 15.31 -7.80 1.75
CA GLY A 304 14.12 -8.64 1.87
C GLY A 304 13.57 -8.73 3.29
N LEU A 305 13.96 -7.82 4.18
CA LEU A 305 13.34 -7.62 5.51
C LEU A 305 11.95 -6.99 5.36
N LEU A 306 11.82 -6.05 4.42
CA LEU A 306 10.55 -5.52 3.96
C LEU A 306 10.15 -6.22 2.66
N ASP A 307 8.87 -6.53 2.51
CA ASP A 307 8.39 -7.41 1.45
C ASP A 307 7.78 -6.64 0.28
N VAL A 308 6.93 -5.66 0.54
CA VAL A 308 6.16 -4.93 -0.46
C VAL A 308 6.27 -3.43 -0.27
N VAL A 309 5.90 -2.69 -1.32
CA VAL A 309 5.81 -1.23 -1.31
C VAL A 309 4.38 -0.81 -1.62
N ALA A 310 3.77 -0.08 -0.69
CA ALA A 310 2.42 0.47 -0.80
C ALA A 310 2.42 2.00 -0.74
N THR A 311 1.24 2.61 -0.72
CA THR A 311 1.13 4.08 -0.69
C THR A 311 0.63 4.64 0.61
N ASP A 312 -0.21 3.94 1.36
CA ASP A 312 -1.04 4.52 2.40
C ASP A 312 -1.74 5.80 1.88
N HIS A 313 -2.26 5.70 0.63
CA HIS A 313 -2.94 6.80 -0.01
C HIS A 313 -4.15 7.23 0.82
N ALA A 314 -4.04 8.39 1.43
CA ALA A 314 -5.01 8.89 2.39
C ALA A 314 -5.29 10.38 2.14
N PRO A 315 -6.07 10.71 1.09
CA PRO A 315 -6.30 12.09 0.67
C PRO A 315 -7.13 12.87 1.69
N HIS A 316 -6.79 14.16 1.80
CA HIS A 316 -7.49 15.16 2.60
C HIS A 316 -7.58 16.46 1.82
N LEU A 317 -8.57 17.29 2.15
CA LEU A 317 -8.70 18.61 1.55
C LEU A 317 -7.50 19.50 1.95
N LEU A 318 -7.02 20.32 1.02
CA LEU A 318 -5.92 21.23 1.31
C LEU A 318 -6.25 22.13 2.51
N ALA A 319 -7.47 22.63 2.59
CA ALA A 319 -7.93 23.45 3.70
C ALA A 319 -7.85 22.73 5.07
N GLU A 320 -8.02 21.41 5.10
CA GLU A 320 -7.84 20.61 6.33
C GLU A 320 -6.36 20.49 6.69
N LYS A 321 -5.49 20.30 5.70
CA LYS A 321 -4.04 20.20 5.88
C LYS A 321 -3.41 21.53 6.32
N MET A 322 -4.03 22.65 6.03
CA MET A 322 -3.57 24.00 6.41
C MET A 322 -4.03 24.44 7.81
N LYS A 323 -4.75 23.59 8.54
CA LYS A 323 -5.14 23.85 9.93
C LYS A 323 -3.93 23.76 10.88
N PRO A 324 -4.04 24.26 12.12
CA PRO A 324 -3.03 24.03 13.18
C PRO A 324 -2.71 22.54 13.32
N TYR A 325 -1.53 22.22 13.80
CA TYR A 325 -0.99 20.86 13.85
C TYR A 325 -1.95 19.82 14.45
N PHE A 326 -2.59 20.12 15.57
CA PHE A 326 -3.50 19.17 16.23
C PHE A 326 -4.81 18.93 15.46
N ASP A 327 -5.26 19.90 14.69
CA ASP A 327 -6.49 19.85 13.90
C ASP A 327 -6.27 19.34 12.47
N ALA A 328 -5.02 19.44 11.96
CA ALA A 328 -4.69 18.97 10.63
C ALA A 328 -4.63 17.45 10.60
N PRO A 329 -5.37 16.77 9.70
CA PRO A 329 -5.36 15.32 9.60
C PRO A 329 -4.02 14.79 9.05
N SER A 330 -3.67 13.56 9.44
CA SER A 330 -2.54 12.83 8.88
C SER A 330 -2.95 12.04 7.65
N GLY A 331 -2.10 12.01 6.63
CA GLY A 331 -2.31 11.37 5.34
C GLY A 331 -2.06 12.31 4.17
N GLY A 332 -1.87 11.77 2.99
CA GLY A 332 -1.67 12.50 1.75
C GLY A 332 -1.92 11.64 0.50
N PRO A 333 -2.11 12.27 -0.68
CA PRO A 333 -2.37 11.56 -1.93
C PRO A 333 -1.05 11.01 -2.53
N MET A 334 -0.95 9.69 -2.68
CA MET A 334 0.26 9.03 -3.21
C MET A 334 -0.01 8.03 -4.35
N VAL A 335 -1.24 7.50 -4.51
CA VAL A 335 -1.52 6.40 -5.43
C VAL A 335 -1.12 6.70 -6.88
N GLN A 336 -1.39 7.93 -7.36
CA GLN A 336 -1.05 8.35 -8.73
C GLN A 336 0.45 8.47 -8.97
N HIS A 337 1.25 8.72 -7.93
CA HIS A 337 2.67 9.07 -8.06
C HIS A 337 3.62 7.99 -7.54
N SER A 338 3.08 6.88 -7.02
CA SER A 338 3.87 5.84 -6.38
C SER A 338 4.86 5.17 -7.34
N LEU A 339 4.39 4.70 -8.50
CA LEU A 339 5.24 4.05 -9.49
C LEU A 339 6.30 5.01 -10.04
N GLN A 340 5.93 6.26 -10.32
CA GLN A 340 6.88 7.27 -10.81
C GLN A 340 7.97 7.56 -9.77
N ALA A 341 7.62 7.67 -8.49
CA ALA A 341 8.59 7.88 -7.42
C ALA A 341 9.55 6.69 -7.28
N MET A 342 9.03 5.46 -7.36
CA MET A 342 9.85 4.25 -7.32
C MET A 342 10.77 4.13 -8.54
N ILE A 343 10.30 4.50 -9.73
CA ILE A 343 11.14 4.57 -10.95
C ILE A 343 12.22 5.65 -10.80
N ALA A 344 11.89 6.83 -10.30
CA ALA A 344 12.89 7.88 -10.07
C ALA A 344 13.97 7.46 -9.07
N MET A 345 13.61 6.72 -8.02
CA MET A 345 14.56 6.13 -7.09
C MET A 345 15.41 5.02 -7.75
N SER A 346 14.84 4.24 -8.67
CA SER A 346 15.57 3.29 -9.50
C SER A 346 16.59 3.97 -10.41
N GLU A 347 16.21 5.05 -11.08
CA GLU A 347 17.12 5.86 -11.91
C GLU A 347 18.27 6.47 -11.10
N SER A 348 18.07 6.73 -9.80
CA SER A 348 19.13 7.18 -8.89
C SER A 348 20.08 6.04 -8.42
N GLY A 349 19.86 4.80 -8.88
CA GLY A 349 20.70 3.64 -8.57
C GLY A 349 20.37 2.93 -7.26
N LEU A 350 19.21 3.24 -6.64
CA LEU A 350 18.80 2.55 -5.41
C LEU A 350 18.47 1.07 -5.65
N TRP A 351 17.77 0.77 -6.73
CA TRP A 351 17.36 -0.58 -7.18
C TRP A 351 17.15 -0.61 -8.68
N SER A 352 16.93 -1.77 -9.26
CA SER A 352 16.61 -1.91 -10.68
C SER A 352 15.12 -1.72 -10.94
N LEU A 353 14.73 -1.51 -12.20
CA LEU A 353 13.32 -1.48 -12.59
C LEU A 353 12.64 -2.86 -12.36
N ALA A 354 13.39 -3.95 -12.45
CA ALA A 354 12.89 -5.29 -12.11
C ALA A 354 12.57 -5.41 -10.62
N ASP A 355 13.38 -4.78 -9.75
CA ASP A 355 13.08 -4.72 -8.31
C ASP A 355 11.79 -3.92 -8.04
N VAL A 356 11.58 -2.79 -8.73
CA VAL A 356 10.34 -2.00 -8.62
C VAL A 356 9.13 -2.87 -8.95
N VAL A 357 9.17 -3.61 -10.07
CA VAL A 357 8.10 -4.54 -10.46
C VAL A 357 7.92 -5.64 -9.41
N ASN A 358 9.01 -6.14 -8.87
CA ASN A 358 8.95 -7.15 -7.81
C ASN A 358 8.24 -6.62 -6.56
N TYR A 359 8.62 -5.42 -6.07
CA TYR A 359 8.06 -4.83 -4.85
C TYR A 359 6.60 -4.39 -4.99
N MET A 360 6.19 -3.93 -6.17
CA MET A 360 4.87 -3.31 -6.38
C MET A 360 3.87 -4.19 -7.16
N CYS A 361 4.33 -5.26 -7.82
CA CYS A 361 3.46 -6.11 -8.64
C CYS A 361 3.50 -7.57 -8.18
N HIS A 362 4.68 -8.21 -8.24
CA HIS A 362 4.81 -9.65 -7.99
C HIS A 362 4.56 -10.00 -6.52
N LYS A 363 5.28 -9.35 -5.60
CA LYS A 363 5.20 -9.65 -4.17
C LYS A 363 3.83 -9.36 -3.57
N PRO A 364 3.13 -8.23 -3.86
CA PRO A 364 1.76 -8.06 -3.40
C PRO A 364 0.82 -9.15 -3.92
N ALA A 365 0.96 -9.55 -5.20
CA ALA A 365 0.16 -10.63 -5.78
C ALA A 365 0.36 -11.97 -5.04
N ILE A 366 1.60 -12.30 -4.68
CA ILE A 366 1.95 -13.50 -3.92
C ILE A 366 1.41 -13.41 -2.49
N LEU A 367 1.68 -12.31 -1.80
CA LEU A 367 1.34 -12.10 -0.40
C LEU A 367 -0.16 -12.22 -0.13
N PHE A 368 -0.97 -11.59 -0.99
CA PHE A 368 -2.42 -11.54 -0.87
C PHE A 368 -3.15 -12.58 -1.74
N ASN A 369 -2.43 -13.52 -2.36
CA ASN A 369 -2.98 -14.56 -3.22
C ASN A 369 -3.86 -14.00 -4.35
N VAL A 370 -3.45 -12.89 -4.98
CA VAL A 370 -4.20 -12.25 -6.05
C VAL A 370 -4.16 -13.12 -7.30
N SER A 371 -5.30 -13.68 -7.67
CA SER A 371 -5.37 -14.67 -8.74
C SER A 371 -5.11 -14.06 -10.11
N LYS A 372 -4.15 -14.64 -10.86
CA LYS A 372 -3.82 -14.33 -12.26
C LYS A 372 -3.54 -12.84 -12.54
N ARG A 373 -2.98 -12.09 -11.58
CA ARG A 373 -2.60 -10.69 -11.70
C ARG A 373 -1.18 -10.47 -11.16
N GLY A 374 -0.61 -9.28 -11.36
CA GLY A 374 0.72 -8.93 -10.88
C GLY A 374 1.88 -9.54 -11.65
N PHE A 375 1.61 -10.29 -12.73
CA PHE A 375 2.62 -10.92 -13.60
C PHE A 375 2.22 -10.80 -15.07
N ILE A 376 3.20 -10.78 -15.95
CA ILE A 376 3.00 -10.93 -17.40
C ILE A 376 3.18 -12.42 -17.71
N ARG A 377 2.07 -13.18 -17.74
CA ARG A 377 2.04 -14.63 -18.02
C ARG A 377 0.87 -14.98 -18.91
N GLU A 378 1.02 -15.97 -19.77
CA GLU A 378 -0.08 -16.49 -20.57
C GLU A 378 -1.21 -17.03 -19.67
N GLY A 379 -2.45 -16.68 -20.01
CA GLY A 379 -3.64 -16.98 -19.21
C GLY A 379 -3.92 -16.03 -18.03
N TYR A 380 -3.05 -15.05 -17.77
CA TYR A 380 -3.26 -14.00 -16.78
C TYR A 380 -4.06 -12.83 -17.37
N TYR A 381 -4.70 -12.05 -16.51
CA TYR A 381 -5.34 -10.82 -16.92
C TYR A 381 -4.30 -9.82 -17.45
N ALA A 382 -4.69 -9.08 -18.48
CA ALA A 382 -3.83 -8.11 -19.14
C ALA A 382 -3.84 -6.74 -18.41
N ASP A 383 -3.62 -6.77 -17.11
CA ASP A 383 -3.37 -5.57 -16.32
C ASP A 383 -1.92 -5.15 -16.57
N LEU A 384 -1.73 -4.21 -17.48
CA LEU A 384 -0.42 -3.85 -18.02
C LEU A 384 -0.20 -2.33 -17.99
N VAL A 385 1.03 -1.93 -17.76
CA VAL A 385 1.45 -0.52 -17.75
C VAL A 385 2.57 -0.29 -18.74
N LEU A 386 2.37 0.64 -19.68
CA LEU A 386 3.40 1.07 -20.62
C LEU A 386 4.12 2.31 -20.08
N VAL A 387 5.40 2.19 -19.78
CA VAL A 387 6.20 3.23 -19.12
C VAL A 387 7.24 3.81 -20.08
N ASP A 388 7.23 5.13 -20.18
CA ASP A 388 8.22 5.92 -20.92
C ASP A 388 9.14 6.66 -19.93
N THR A 389 10.30 6.08 -19.62
CA THR A 389 11.25 6.67 -18.68
C THR A 389 12.00 7.88 -19.23
N SER A 390 11.92 8.15 -20.56
CA SER A 390 12.54 9.34 -21.17
C SER A 390 11.75 10.63 -20.93
N LYS A 391 10.46 10.51 -20.58
CA LYS A 391 9.58 11.66 -20.36
C LYS A 391 9.63 12.12 -18.91
N LYS A 392 9.81 13.40 -18.74
CA LYS A 392 9.72 14.07 -17.43
C LYS A 392 8.61 15.12 -17.48
N TYR A 393 7.86 15.23 -16.40
CA TYR A 393 6.89 16.30 -16.22
C TYR A 393 6.99 16.84 -14.79
N LYS A 394 6.66 18.11 -14.64
CA LYS A 394 6.61 18.75 -13.33
C LYS A 394 5.22 18.49 -12.73
N ILE A 395 5.19 17.98 -11.50
CA ILE A 395 3.97 17.93 -10.70
C ILE A 395 3.69 19.35 -10.21
N THR A 396 2.47 19.85 -10.46
CA THR A 396 2.05 21.23 -10.11
C THR A 396 0.82 21.21 -9.23
#